data_84d974c1cdcec9d243390d999fe90a60
#
_entry.id   84d974c1cdcec9d243390d999fe90a60
#
_cell.length_a   1.000
_cell.length_b   1.000
_cell.length_c   1.000
_cell.angle_alpha   90.00
_cell.angle_beta   90.00
_cell.angle_gamma   90.00
#
_symmetry.space_group_name_H-M   'P 1'
#
loop_
_entity.id
_entity.type
_entity.pdbx_description
1 polymer ?
#
loop_
_entity_poly.entity_id
_entity_poly.type
_entity_poly.pdbx_seq_one_letter_code
_entity_poly.pdbx_strand_id
1 'polypeptide(L)'
;MIDTIVAGARIFDGVDPTPFVTDLGIVGERIALIGDLSERDARERIDARGRTLAPGFIDAHSHTDELWLADGRCEGKIRQGVTTEIGGNCGTSVAPLRGEAERRKAEEAAAVGVEIAWRDFDEFFAIVERNGVALNVASLVGLGTTRRAVRGDLEGRLDDAELEAECALVRESIERGALGISSGLIYVPSRYADERELLACATAARDAGKPRYATHLRSEGDDLLAAVDEALDLGRDADVAVQLSHHKAAGKKNWGKVHRSLDAIARARARGITANADAYPYVAMWTDLDTILPEDASHGGREATLERLRDPETAVALALRLQLERADEWHDIQI
;
A
#
# COMPACT_ATOMS: atom_id res chain seq x y z
N MET A 1 -10.28 -39.34 1.66
CA MET A 1 -10.60 -39.25 0.22
C MET A 1 -10.06 -37.93 -0.28
N ILE A 2 -9.36 -37.92 -1.41
CA ILE A 2 -8.86 -36.66 -2.02
C ILE A 2 -10.05 -35.96 -2.69
N ASP A 3 -10.19 -34.68 -2.49
CA ASP A 3 -11.28 -33.94 -3.11
C ASP A 3 -10.94 -33.60 -4.56
N THR A 4 -9.76 -33.02 -4.80
CA THR A 4 -9.30 -32.67 -6.16
C THR A 4 -7.87 -33.12 -6.39
N ILE A 5 -7.59 -33.76 -7.54
CA ILE A 5 -6.24 -33.98 -8.03
C ILE A 5 -6.00 -33.10 -9.25
N VAL A 6 -4.97 -32.26 -9.20
CA VAL A 6 -4.44 -31.50 -10.34
C VAL A 6 -3.31 -32.34 -10.94
N ALA A 7 -3.56 -32.98 -12.09
CA ALA A 7 -2.68 -34.00 -12.65
C ALA A 7 -1.71 -33.44 -13.70
N GLY A 8 -0.41 -33.76 -13.55
CA GLY A 8 0.64 -33.49 -14.55
C GLY A 8 0.98 -32.02 -14.75
N ALA A 9 0.73 -31.17 -13.76
CA ALA A 9 1.05 -29.76 -13.84
C ALA A 9 2.56 -29.50 -13.73
N ARG A 10 3.04 -28.47 -14.41
CA ARG A 10 4.35 -27.88 -14.13
C ARG A 10 4.22 -26.91 -12.97
N ILE A 11 4.71 -27.28 -11.81
CA ILE A 11 4.49 -26.58 -10.55
C ILE A 11 5.64 -25.61 -10.27
N PHE A 12 5.31 -24.34 -10.00
CA PHE A 12 6.15 -23.36 -9.32
C PHE A 12 5.61 -23.22 -7.91
N ASP A 13 6.37 -23.58 -6.90
CA ASP A 13 5.91 -23.54 -5.49
C ASP A 13 6.11 -22.17 -4.81
N GLY A 14 6.77 -21.25 -5.48
CA GLY A 14 7.08 -19.92 -4.96
C GLY A 14 8.33 -19.87 -4.07
N VAL A 15 9.03 -20.99 -3.88
CA VAL A 15 10.24 -21.13 -3.07
C VAL A 15 11.45 -21.44 -3.95
N ASP A 16 11.36 -22.51 -4.76
CA ASP A 16 12.42 -22.90 -5.69
C ASP A 16 12.19 -22.24 -7.07
N PRO A 17 13.19 -21.60 -7.66
CA PRO A 17 13.09 -21.06 -9.02
C PRO A 17 12.92 -22.14 -10.09
N THR A 18 13.22 -23.40 -9.79
CA THR A 18 13.15 -24.50 -10.72
C THR A 18 11.79 -25.22 -10.61
N PRO A 19 10.93 -25.16 -11.65
CA PRO A 19 9.66 -25.86 -11.63
C PRO A 19 9.87 -27.37 -11.77
N PHE A 20 8.94 -28.14 -11.21
CA PHE A 20 8.87 -29.59 -11.35
C PHE A 20 7.52 -30.05 -11.87
N VAL A 21 7.44 -31.21 -12.50
CA VAL A 21 6.18 -31.76 -13.06
C VAL A 21 5.72 -32.91 -12.18
N THR A 22 4.51 -32.80 -11.61
CA THR A 22 3.90 -33.84 -10.80
C THR A 22 2.39 -33.57 -10.63
N ASP A 23 1.72 -34.44 -9.88
CA ASP A 23 0.34 -34.25 -9.46
C ASP A 23 0.29 -33.57 -8.08
N LEU A 24 -0.82 -32.85 -7.83
CA LEU A 24 -1.11 -32.20 -6.55
C LEU A 24 -2.51 -32.62 -6.09
N GLY A 25 -2.60 -33.12 -4.86
CA GLY A 25 -3.86 -33.53 -4.24
C GLY A 25 -4.33 -32.56 -3.16
N ILE A 26 -5.60 -32.16 -3.24
CA ILE A 26 -6.27 -31.26 -2.31
C ILE A 26 -7.28 -32.02 -1.47
N VAL A 27 -7.28 -31.75 -0.16
CA VAL A 27 -8.28 -32.24 0.80
C VAL A 27 -8.80 -31.05 1.61
N GLY A 28 -10.09 -30.77 1.47
CA GLY A 28 -10.67 -29.54 2.02
C GLY A 28 -10.00 -28.31 1.42
N GLU A 29 -9.44 -27.46 2.27
CA GLU A 29 -8.77 -26.21 1.87
C GLU A 29 -7.23 -26.32 1.84
N ARG A 30 -6.69 -27.57 1.86
CA ARG A 30 -5.25 -27.76 2.00
C ARG A 30 -4.67 -28.63 0.88
N ILE A 31 -3.48 -28.26 0.45
CA ILE A 31 -2.61 -29.14 -0.34
C ILE A 31 -2.16 -30.25 0.60
N ALA A 32 -2.64 -31.47 0.37
CA ALA A 32 -2.40 -32.62 1.23
C ALA A 32 -1.32 -33.56 0.68
N LEU A 33 -1.16 -33.63 -0.64
CA LEU A 33 -0.25 -34.55 -1.32
C LEU A 33 0.41 -33.87 -2.52
N ILE A 34 1.69 -34.14 -2.72
CA ILE A 34 2.45 -33.77 -3.92
C ILE A 34 3.24 -35.02 -4.32
N GLY A 35 3.11 -35.48 -5.58
CA GLY A 35 3.76 -36.66 -6.07
C GLY A 35 2.95 -37.36 -7.15
N ASP A 36 3.30 -38.58 -7.51
CA ASP A 36 2.49 -39.41 -8.42
C ASP A 36 1.21 -39.86 -7.73
N LEU A 37 0.08 -39.34 -8.22
CA LEU A 37 -1.26 -39.69 -7.74
C LEU A 37 -2.10 -40.38 -8.81
N SER A 38 -1.47 -41.00 -9.84
CA SER A 38 -2.13 -41.65 -10.96
C SER A 38 -3.10 -42.76 -10.50
N GLU A 39 -2.71 -43.51 -9.46
CA GLU A 39 -3.48 -44.63 -8.89
C GLU A 39 -4.39 -44.20 -7.71
N ARG A 40 -4.51 -42.90 -7.43
CA ARG A 40 -5.34 -42.41 -6.33
C ARG A 40 -6.72 -41.99 -6.82
N ASP A 41 -7.75 -42.37 -6.05
CA ASP A 41 -9.11 -41.89 -6.27
C ASP A 41 -9.30 -40.47 -5.71
N ALA A 42 -10.01 -39.64 -6.46
CA ALA A 42 -10.44 -38.30 -6.07
C ALA A 42 -11.88 -38.05 -6.57
N ARG A 43 -12.56 -37.09 -5.93
CA ARG A 43 -13.90 -36.65 -6.39
C ARG A 43 -13.81 -35.96 -7.74
N GLU A 44 -12.74 -35.19 -7.95
CA GLU A 44 -12.44 -34.46 -9.17
C GLU A 44 -10.99 -34.66 -9.59
N ARG A 45 -10.75 -34.79 -10.89
CA ARG A 45 -9.41 -34.85 -11.47
C ARG A 45 -9.30 -33.82 -12.61
N ILE A 46 -8.43 -32.87 -12.45
CA ILE A 46 -8.15 -31.81 -13.43
C ILE A 46 -6.90 -32.21 -14.22
N ASP A 47 -7.01 -32.42 -15.52
CA ASP A 47 -5.84 -32.58 -16.39
C ASP A 47 -5.14 -31.25 -16.60
N ALA A 48 -3.96 -31.08 -15.99
CA ALA A 48 -3.15 -29.89 -16.07
C ALA A 48 -1.86 -30.10 -16.88
N ARG A 49 -1.76 -31.17 -17.67
CA ARG A 49 -0.60 -31.41 -18.54
C ARG A 49 -0.40 -30.25 -19.51
N GLY A 50 0.83 -29.76 -19.60
CA GLY A 50 1.19 -28.58 -20.39
C GLY A 50 0.77 -27.23 -19.79
N ARG A 51 0.13 -27.24 -18.63
CA ARG A 51 -0.20 -26.03 -17.86
C ARG A 51 0.76 -25.80 -16.71
N THR A 52 0.88 -24.55 -16.28
CA THR A 52 1.63 -24.18 -15.10
C THR A 52 0.66 -24.00 -13.92
N LEU A 53 1.04 -24.56 -12.78
CA LEU A 53 0.38 -24.36 -11.49
C LEU A 53 1.31 -23.54 -10.58
N ALA A 54 0.77 -22.52 -9.97
CA ALA A 54 1.48 -21.69 -8.99
C ALA A 54 0.53 -21.32 -7.84
N PRO A 55 1.04 -20.89 -6.68
CA PRO A 55 0.22 -20.21 -5.69
C PRO A 55 -0.51 -19.02 -6.30
N GLY A 56 -1.69 -18.71 -5.76
CA GLY A 56 -2.39 -17.48 -6.14
C GLY A 56 -1.52 -16.26 -5.88
N PHE A 57 -1.57 -15.27 -6.77
CA PHE A 57 -0.76 -14.07 -6.64
C PHE A 57 -1.24 -13.20 -5.48
N ILE A 58 -0.28 -12.53 -4.83
CA ILE A 58 -0.53 -11.53 -3.79
C ILE A 58 -0.29 -10.16 -4.41
N ASP A 59 -1.33 -9.35 -4.52
CA ASP A 59 -1.18 -7.94 -4.81
C ASP A 59 -0.86 -7.20 -3.51
N ALA A 60 0.41 -6.86 -3.34
CA ALA A 60 0.92 -6.26 -2.11
C ALA A 60 0.67 -4.75 -2.03
N HIS A 61 0.19 -4.13 -3.12
CA HIS A 61 -0.01 -2.69 -3.19
C HIS A 61 -1.29 -2.35 -3.94
N SER A 62 -2.33 -2.05 -3.20
CA SER A 62 -3.65 -1.71 -3.75
C SER A 62 -4.30 -0.56 -3.00
N HIS A 63 -5.25 0.11 -3.68
CA HIS A 63 -6.09 1.20 -3.18
C HIS A 63 -7.57 0.89 -3.41
N THR A 64 -7.96 -0.37 -3.23
CA THR A 64 -9.32 -0.87 -3.49
C THR A 64 -10.08 -1.20 -2.21
N ASP A 65 -9.65 -0.68 -1.08
CA ASP A 65 -10.16 -1.03 0.26
C ASP A 65 -11.69 -0.91 0.35
N GLU A 66 -12.26 0.22 -0.07
CA GLU A 66 -13.72 0.44 -0.07
C GLU A 66 -14.42 -0.39 -1.17
N LEU A 67 -13.70 -0.69 -2.26
CA LEU A 67 -14.25 -1.48 -3.36
C LEU A 67 -14.51 -2.93 -2.97
N TRP A 68 -13.85 -3.47 -1.93
CA TRP A 68 -14.19 -4.78 -1.38
C TRP A 68 -15.64 -4.82 -0.86
N LEU A 69 -16.17 -3.68 -0.43
CA LEU A 69 -17.57 -3.56 0.01
C LEU A 69 -18.51 -3.17 -1.14
N ALA A 70 -18.04 -2.40 -2.12
CA ALA A 70 -18.84 -1.97 -3.27
C ALA A 70 -19.07 -3.12 -4.26
N ASP A 71 -18.05 -3.94 -4.54
CA ASP A 71 -18.15 -5.13 -5.40
C ASP A 71 -17.20 -6.24 -4.92
N GLY A 72 -17.68 -7.06 -3.99
CA GLY A 72 -16.93 -8.19 -3.42
C GLY A 72 -16.51 -9.26 -4.43
N ARG A 73 -16.96 -9.23 -5.69
CA ARG A 73 -16.51 -10.18 -6.72
C ARG A 73 -15.07 -9.98 -7.14
N CYS A 74 -14.54 -8.77 -7.04
CA CYS A 74 -13.14 -8.41 -7.36
C CYS A 74 -12.67 -8.99 -8.70
N GLU A 75 -13.54 -9.01 -9.73
CA GLU A 75 -13.29 -9.73 -10.99
C GLU A 75 -12.01 -9.28 -11.69
N GLY A 76 -11.66 -8.00 -11.62
CA GLY A 76 -10.43 -7.48 -12.21
C GLY A 76 -9.16 -8.10 -11.64
N LYS A 77 -9.18 -8.56 -10.39
CA LYS A 77 -8.07 -9.20 -9.70
C LYS A 77 -8.11 -10.71 -9.87
N ILE A 78 -9.24 -11.33 -9.51
CA ILE A 78 -9.36 -12.78 -9.50
C ILE A 78 -9.14 -13.40 -10.88
N ARG A 79 -9.58 -12.73 -11.97
CA ARG A 79 -9.35 -13.17 -13.36
C ARG A 79 -7.89 -13.10 -13.80
N GLN A 80 -7.04 -12.40 -13.07
CA GLN A 80 -5.59 -12.33 -13.28
C GLN A 80 -4.82 -13.30 -12.38
N GLY A 81 -5.53 -14.11 -11.56
CA GLY A 81 -4.92 -15.07 -10.64
C GLY A 81 -4.48 -14.46 -9.31
N VAL A 82 -4.87 -13.22 -9.01
CA VAL A 82 -4.70 -12.62 -7.68
C VAL A 82 -5.71 -13.27 -6.74
N THR A 83 -5.23 -13.77 -5.61
CA THR A 83 -6.06 -14.41 -4.57
C THR A 83 -5.96 -13.72 -3.22
N THR A 84 -5.02 -12.80 -3.09
CA THR A 84 -4.82 -12.00 -1.88
C THR A 84 -4.49 -10.56 -2.26
N GLU A 85 -5.08 -9.60 -1.58
CA GLU A 85 -4.86 -8.18 -1.80
C GLU A 85 -4.56 -7.47 -0.49
N ILE A 86 -3.59 -6.55 -0.52
CA ILE A 86 -3.20 -5.74 0.63
C ILE A 86 -3.53 -4.29 0.35
N GLY A 87 -4.49 -3.76 1.10
CA GLY A 87 -4.87 -2.35 1.10
C GLY A 87 -4.17 -1.53 2.18
N GLY A 88 -4.67 -0.32 2.40
CA GLY A 88 -4.11 0.58 3.41
C GLY A 88 -2.74 1.15 3.04
N ASN A 89 -2.42 1.21 1.75
CA ASN A 89 -1.14 1.69 1.23
C ASN A 89 -1.06 3.22 1.18
N CYS A 90 0.15 3.76 0.96
CA CYS A 90 0.44 5.18 0.76
C CYS A 90 -0.12 6.10 1.86
N GLY A 91 -0.17 5.62 3.10
CA GLY A 91 -0.59 6.40 4.25
C GLY A 91 -2.09 6.59 4.41
N THR A 92 -2.91 5.94 3.56
CA THR A 92 -4.37 6.01 3.65
C THR A 92 -4.95 4.64 3.93
N SER A 93 -5.88 4.53 4.90
CA SER A 93 -6.52 3.28 5.28
C SER A 93 -7.99 3.46 5.61
N VAL A 94 -8.74 2.35 5.65
CA VAL A 94 -10.18 2.31 5.98
C VAL A 94 -10.48 2.64 7.44
N ALA A 95 -9.49 2.53 8.31
CA ALA A 95 -9.56 2.77 9.74
C ALA A 95 -8.17 3.22 10.28
N PRO A 96 -8.07 3.85 11.46
CA PRO A 96 -9.15 4.20 12.39
C PRO A 96 -9.89 5.47 11.94
N LEU A 97 -11.22 5.50 12.13
CA LEU A 97 -12.06 6.62 11.72
C LEU A 97 -12.45 7.49 12.93
N ARG A 98 -11.80 8.65 13.05
CA ARG A 98 -12.06 9.63 14.10
C ARG A 98 -11.87 11.04 13.53
N GLY A 99 -12.76 11.97 13.92
CA GLY A 99 -12.65 13.39 13.55
C GLY A 99 -12.55 13.61 12.03
N GLU A 100 -11.51 14.30 11.60
CA GLU A 100 -11.30 14.64 10.19
C GLU A 100 -11.03 13.40 9.31
N ALA A 101 -10.40 12.34 9.86
CA ALA A 101 -10.21 11.09 9.14
C ALA A 101 -11.55 10.41 8.81
N GLU A 102 -12.53 10.43 9.73
CA GLU A 102 -13.87 9.90 9.50
C GLU A 102 -14.59 10.70 8.41
N ARG A 103 -14.57 12.03 8.50
CA ARG A 103 -15.20 12.89 7.50
C ARG A 103 -14.63 12.65 6.09
N ARG A 104 -13.32 12.63 5.96
CA ARG A 104 -12.65 12.43 4.68
C ARG A 104 -12.95 11.05 4.09
N LYS A 105 -12.89 10.01 4.91
CA LYS A 105 -13.18 8.64 4.47
C LYS A 105 -14.64 8.47 4.06
N ALA A 106 -15.58 9.14 4.73
CA ALA A 106 -16.99 9.12 4.33
C ALA A 106 -17.21 9.73 2.94
N GLU A 107 -16.52 10.81 2.58
CA GLU A 107 -16.55 11.40 1.24
C GLU A 107 -16.00 10.42 0.18
N GLU A 108 -14.86 9.79 0.46
CA GLU A 108 -14.22 8.83 -0.44
C GLU A 108 -15.08 7.58 -0.66
N ALA A 109 -15.61 6.99 0.41
CA ALA A 109 -16.48 5.83 0.34
C ALA A 109 -17.81 6.12 -0.40
N ALA A 110 -18.41 7.30 -0.16
CA ALA A 110 -19.62 7.72 -0.85
C ALA A 110 -19.41 7.85 -2.37
N ALA A 111 -18.23 8.25 -2.82
CA ALA A 111 -17.89 8.34 -4.25
C ALA A 111 -17.96 6.98 -4.97
N VAL A 112 -17.79 5.88 -4.24
CA VAL A 112 -17.91 4.50 -4.76
C VAL A 112 -19.20 3.80 -4.28
N GLY A 113 -20.13 4.55 -3.69
CA GLY A 113 -21.44 4.04 -3.26
C GLY A 113 -21.41 3.22 -1.97
N VAL A 114 -20.39 3.38 -1.13
CA VAL A 114 -20.25 2.71 0.16
C VAL A 114 -20.60 3.67 1.29
N GLU A 115 -21.45 3.22 2.20
CA GLU A 115 -21.78 3.94 3.44
C GLU A 115 -20.89 3.44 4.57
N ILE A 116 -20.25 4.34 5.32
CA ILE A 116 -19.41 4.01 6.46
C ILE A 116 -20.26 3.49 7.62
N ALA A 117 -20.04 2.23 8.00
CA ALA A 117 -20.68 1.56 9.12
C ALA A 117 -19.67 0.93 10.09
N TRP A 118 -18.43 1.42 10.09
CA TRP A 118 -17.34 0.95 10.93
C TRP A 118 -16.49 2.14 11.42
N ARG A 119 -15.68 1.92 12.46
CA ARG A 119 -14.73 2.90 12.99
C ARG A 119 -13.31 2.37 13.11
N ASP A 120 -13.15 1.06 13.19
CA ASP A 120 -11.88 0.38 13.38
C ASP A 120 -11.76 -0.88 12.50
N PHE A 121 -10.61 -1.54 12.55
CA PHE A 121 -10.29 -2.63 11.63
C PHE A 121 -11.12 -3.89 11.88
N ASP A 122 -11.41 -4.25 13.11
CA ASP A 122 -12.23 -5.43 13.42
C ASP A 122 -13.67 -5.24 12.95
N GLU A 123 -14.26 -4.05 13.13
CA GLU A 123 -15.58 -3.73 12.58
C GLU A 123 -15.57 -3.78 11.04
N PHE A 124 -14.54 -3.21 10.40
CA PHE A 124 -14.41 -3.25 8.95
C PHE A 124 -14.33 -4.68 8.41
N PHE A 125 -13.41 -5.47 8.95
CA PHE A 125 -13.24 -6.87 8.51
C PHE A 125 -14.46 -7.72 8.79
N ALA A 126 -15.18 -7.51 9.89
CA ALA A 126 -16.45 -8.18 10.16
C ALA A 126 -17.52 -7.87 9.09
N ILE A 127 -17.54 -6.65 8.54
CA ILE A 127 -18.43 -6.29 7.44
C ILE A 127 -17.98 -6.98 6.14
N VAL A 128 -16.67 -6.96 5.83
CA VAL A 128 -16.13 -7.65 4.64
C VAL A 128 -16.45 -9.15 4.68
N GLU A 129 -16.23 -9.82 5.81
CA GLU A 129 -16.56 -11.24 5.97
C GLU A 129 -18.05 -11.51 5.81
N ARG A 130 -18.91 -10.71 6.43
CA ARG A 130 -20.37 -10.85 6.33
C ARG A 130 -20.87 -10.67 4.90
N ASN A 131 -20.33 -9.71 4.16
CA ASN A 131 -20.74 -9.43 2.78
C ASN A 131 -20.17 -10.43 1.80
N GLY A 132 -19.03 -11.04 2.12
CA GLY A 132 -18.26 -11.93 1.26
C GLY A 132 -17.43 -11.17 0.22
N VAL A 133 -16.18 -11.57 0.08
CA VAL A 133 -15.26 -11.06 -0.93
C VAL A 133 -14.54 -12.24 -1.58
N ALA A 134 -14.30 -12.17 -2.89
CA ALA A 134 -13.69 -13.26 -3.66
C ALA A 134 -12.19 -13.46 -3.41
N LEU A 135 -11.54 -12.54 -2.68
CA LEU A 135 -10.12 -12.54 -2.35
C LEU A 135 -9.90 -12.69 -0.84
N ASN A 136 -8.72 -13.14 -0.45
CA ASN A 136 -8.21 -12.85 0.89
C ASN A 136 -7.78 -11.38 0.93
N VAL A 137 -8.15 -10.67 1.97
CA VAL A 137 -7.84 -9.25 2.12
C VAL A 137 -7.11 -8.98 3.43
N ALA A 138 -6.17 -8.05 3.39
CA ALA A 138 -5.50 -7.51 4.54
C ALA A 138 -5.29 -6.00 4.32
N SER A 139 -5.13 -5.23 5.38
CA SER A 139 -4.87 -3.79 5.25
C SER A 139 -3.78 -3.35 6.22
N LEU A 140 -2.99 -2.38 5.78
CA LEU A 140 -2.07 -1.62 6.62
C LEU A 140 -2.85 -0.47 7.29
N VAL A 141 -2.39 0.01 8.44
CA VAL A 141 -2.87 1.29 8.96
C VAL A 141 -2.06 2.44 8.38
N GLY A 142 -2.76 3.38 7.76
CA GLY A 142 -2.14 4.54 7.13
C GLY A 142 -1.78 5.62 8.13
N LEU A 143 -0.50 6.05 8.18
CA LEU A 143 -0.07 7.14 9.06
C LEU A 143 -0.70 8.49 8.69
N GLY A 144 -1.10 8.71 7.43
CA GLY A 144 -1.93 9.85 7.06
C GLY A 144 -3.33 9.80 7.67
N THR A 145 -3.91 8.59 7.80
CA THR A 145 -5.20 8.40 8.46
C THR A 145 -5.09 8.63 9.97
N THR A 146 -4.07 8.06 10.65
CA THR A 146 -3.87 8.25 12.10
C THR A 146 -3.53 9.68 12.45
N ARG A 147 -2.63 10.32 11.68
CA ARG A 147 -2.29 11.74 11.85
C ARG A 147 -3.51 12.64 11.67
N ARG A 148 -4.32 12.38 10.62
CA ARG A 148 -5.56 13.13 10.37
C ARG A 148 -6.58 12.95 11.50
N ALA A 149 -6.63 11.78 12.13
CA ALA A 149 -7.48 11.52 13.28
C ALA A 149 -7.07 12.32 14.53
N VAL A 150 -5.77 12.65 14.67
CA VAL A 150 -5.21 13.37 15.83
C VAL A 150 -5.19 14.88 15.59
N ARG A 151 -4.70 15.33 14.41
CA ARG A 151 -4.41 16.74 14.13
C ARG A 151 -5.19 17.32 12.95
N GLY A 152 -5.90 16.49 12.18
CA GLY A 152 -6.48 16.89 10.90
C GLY A 152 -5.40 17.07 9.82
N ASP A 153 -5.67 17.94 8.85
CA ASP A 153 -4.76 18.23 7.74
C ASP A 153 -3.78 19.38 8.04
N LEU A 154 -3.62 19.75 9.31
CA LEU A 154 -2.77 20.86 9.72
C LEU A 154 -1.29 20.51 9.58
N GLU A 155 -0.54 21.50 9.11
CA GLU A 155 0.92 21.45 9.00
C GLU A 155 1.64 21.47 10.35
N GLY A 156 2.95 21.19 10.30
CA GLY A 156 3.84 21.27 11.45
C GLY A 156 3.97 19.94 12.17
N ARG A 157 4.91 19.91 13.12
CA ARG A 157 5.23 18.72 13.91
C ARG A 157 4.13 18.42 14.92
N LEU A 158 3.92 17.16 15.21
CA LEU A 158 3.09 16.74 16.35
C LEU A 158 3.80 17.11 17.66
N ASP A 159 3.05 17.62 18.62
CA ASP A 159 3.53 17.73 19.98
C ASP A 159 3.62 16.34 20.66
N ASP A 160 4.09 16.29 21.91
CA ASP A 160 4.30 15.02 22.59
C ASP A 160 2.98 14.26 22.88
N ALA A 161 1.90 14.99 23.15
CA ALA A 161 0.59 14.40 23.41
C ALA A 161 -0.07 13.89 22.11
N GLU A 162 0.03 14.66 21.05
CA GLU A 162 -0.44 14.27 19.71
C GLU A 162 0.31 13.03 19.19
N LEU A 163 1.65 13.00 19.37
CA LEU A 163 2.46 11.85 18.96
C LEU A 163 2.11 10.59 19.73
N GLU A 164 1.93 10.70 21.05
CA GLU A 164 1.49 9.55 21.85
C GLU A 164 0.09 9.08 21.46
N ALA A 165 -0.83 10.00 21.14
CA ALA A 165 -2.14 9.67 20.65
C ALA A 165 -2.08 8.94 19.29
N GLU A 166 -1.21 9.37 18.37
CA GLU A 166 -1.01 8.69 17.09
C GLU A 166 -0.42 7.29 17.27
N CYS A 167 0.62 7.14 18.09
CA CYS A 167 1.21 5.85 18.42
C CYS A 167 0.18 4.89 19.09
N ALA A 168 -0.72 5.43 19.92
CA ALA A 168 -1.80 4.64 20.51
C ALA A 168 -2.79 4.14 19.44
N LEU A 169 -3.16 4.98 18.46
CA LEU A 169 -4.00 4.57 17.33
C LEU A 169 -3.32 3.50 16.46
N VAL A 170 -2.01 3.59 16.25
CA VAL A 170 -1.24 2.57 15.53
C VAL A 170 -1.31 1.23 16.27
N ARG A 171 -1.03 1.21 17.59
CA ARG A 171 -1.10 -0.01 18.41
C ARG A 171 -2.50 -0.62 18.39
N GLU A 172 -3.54 0.20 18.65
CA GLU A 172 -4.94 -0.23 18.60
C GLU A 172 -5.30 -0.84 17.24
N SER A 173 -4.90 -0.20 16.14
CA SER A 173 -5.18 -0.68 14.79
C SER A 173 -4.55 -2.05 14.50
N ILE A 174 -3.32 -2.27 14.97
CA ILE A 174 -2.64 -3.56 14.81
C ILE A 174 -3.28 -4.65 15.66
N GLU A 175 -3.65 -4.35 16.90
CA GLU A 175 -4.38 -5.26 17.78
C GLU A 175 -5.73 -5.68 17.20
N ARG A 176 -6.36 -4.79 16.40
CA ARG A 176 -7.62 -5.00 15.70
C ARG A 176 -7.48 -5.55 14.28
N GLY A 177 -6.29 -5.99 13.87
CA GLY A 177 -6.07 -6.77 12.64
C GLY A 177 -5.30 -6.08 11.53
N ALA A 178 -4.83 -4.84 11.68
CA ALA A 178 -3.94 -4.24 10.69
C ALA A 178 -2.63 -5.03 10.55
N LEU A 179 -2.14 -5.16 9.31
CA LEU A 179 -0.97 -5.99 8.97
C LEU A 179 0.37 -5.32 9.32
N GLY A 180 0.38 -4.03 9.52
CA GLY A 180 1.53 -3.15 9.71
C GLY A 180 1.12 -1.71 9.46
N ILE A 181 2.08 -0.83 9.19
CA ILE A 181 1.84 0.59 8.91
C ILE A 181 2.21 0.97 7.49
N SER A 182 1.61 2.04 6.98
CA SER A 182 2.03 2.67 5.71
C SER A 182 2.14 4.19 5.84
N SER A 183 3.00 4.80 5.02
CA SER A 183 3.04 6.26 4.86
C SER A 183 2.98 6.67 3.39
N GLY A 184 2.53 7.90 3.15
CA GLY A 184 2.55 8.53 1.83
C GLY A 184 3.12 9.94 1.95
N LEU A 185 4.45 10.05 1.96
CA LEU A 185 5.17 11.25 2.41
C LEU A 185 5.14 12.43 1.43
N ILE A 186 4.40 12.31 0.31
CA ILE A 186 4.07 13.43 -0.57
C ILE A 186 2.67 14.00 -0.31
N TYR A 187 1.79 13.24 0.38
CA TYR A 187 0.40 13.61 0.59
C TYR A 187 0.18 14.33 1.92
N VAL A 188 -0.73 15.29 1.95
CA VAL A 188 -1.24 15.89 3.20
C VAL A 188 -2.12 14.87 3.91
N PRO A 189 -1.95 14.67 5.23
CA PRO A 189 -1.03 15.35 6.15
C PRO A 189 0.32 14.64 6.35
N SER A 190 0.56 13.47 5.77
CA SER A 190 1.77 12.65 6.01
C SER A 190 3.06 13.35 5.59
N ARG A 191 3.00 14.30 4.63
CA ARG A 191 4.17 15.07 4.20
C ARG A 191 4.81 15.89 5.33
N TYR A 192 4.04 16.22 6.36
CA TYR A 192 4.51 16.98 7.53
C TYR A 192 5.13 16.10 8.62
N ALA A 193 5.04 14.77 8.47
CA ALA A 193 5.67 13.83 9.39
C ALA A 193 7.19 13.94 9.31
N ASP A 194 7.84 14.11 10.45
CA ASP A 194 9.28 14.11 10.59
C ASP A 194 9.81 12.72 11.01
N GLU A 195 11.14 12.60 11.07
CA GLU A 195 11.82 11.36 11.47
C GLU A 195 11.38 10.86 12.86
N ARG A 196 11.16 11.77 13.82
CA ARG A 196 10.68 11.43 15.17
C ARG A 196 9.32 10.75 15.14
N GLU A 197 8.39 11.30 14.37
CA GLU A 197 7.04 10.77 14.21
C GLU A 197 7.07 9.40 13.53
N LEU A 198 7.77 9.29 12.40
CA LEU A 198 7.90 8.03 11.68
C LEU A 198 8.54 6.92 12.54
N LEU A 199 9.62 7.26 13.26
CA LEU A 199 10.31 6.31 14.15
C LEU A 199 9.42 5.85 15.30
N ALA A 200 8.68 6.77 15.93
CA ALA A 200 7.78 6.44 17.03
C ALA A 200 6.64 5.52 16.57
N CYS A 201 6.00 5.82 15.43
CA CYS A 201 4.93 5.00 14.86
C CYS A 201 5.43 3.63 14.40
N ALA A 202 6.60 3.55 13.76
CA ALA A 202 7.20 2.28 13.35
C ALA A 202 7.58 1.41 14.56
N THR A 203 8.11 2.03 15.63
CA THR A 203 8.38 1.37 16.90
C THR A 203 7.10 0.85 17.54
N ALA A 204 6.02 1.66 17.56
CA ALA A 204 4.73 1.24 18.07
C ALA A 204 4.16 0.03 17.30
N ALA A 205 4.32 0.01 15.98
CA ALA A 205 3.91 -1.12 15.15
C ALA A 205 4.71 -2.39 15.42
N ARG A 206 6.04 -2.27 15.59
CA ARG A 206 6.91 -3.39 15.97
C ARG A 206 6.50 -3.96 17.33
N ASP A 207 6.32 -3.11 18.32
CA ASP A 207 6.02 -3.52 19.69
C ASP A 207 4.62 -4.15 19.80
N ALA A 208 3.69 -3.78 18.92
CA ALA A 208 2.40 -4.44 18.75
C ALA A 208 2.48 -5.76 17.92
N GLY A 209 3.69 -6.20 17.52
CA GLY A 209 3.93 -7.50 16.88
C GLY A 209 3.78 -7.51 15.37
N LYS A 210 3.71 -6.36 14.71
CA LYS A 210 3.64 -6.24 13.24
C LYS A 210 4.74 -5.32 12.69
N PRO A 211 6.02 -5.77 12.70
CA PRO A 211 7.16 -4.95 12.29
C PRO A 211 7.21 -4.78 10.75
N ARG A 212 6.23 -4.10 10.16
CA ARG A 212 6.12 -3.85 8.72
C ARG A 212 5.78 -2.40 8.44
N TYR A 213 6.56 -1.79 7.57
CA TYR A 213 6.38 -0.42 7.10
C TYR A 213 6.43 -0.37 5.59
N ALA A 214 5.34 0.05 4.95
CA ALA A 214 5.27 0.35 3.53
C ALA A 214 5.27 1.87 3.30
N THR A 215 5.99 2.37 2.30
CA THR A 215 6.06 3.82 2.11
C THR A 215 6.03 4.25 0.65
N HIS A 216 5.08 5.13 0.34
CA HIS A 216 5.25 6.07 -0.76
C HIS A 216 6.31 7.08 -0.32
N LEU A 217 7.45 7.06 -0.98
CA LEU A 217 8.62 7.83 -0.62
C LEU A 217 8.34 9.35 -0.61
N ARG A 218 9.09 10.10 0.19
CA ARG A 218 9.02 11.57 0.26
C ARG A 218 9.36 12.24 -1.07
N SER A 219 10.17 11.59 -1.89
CA SER A 219 10.46 11.99 -3.26
C SER A 219 10.72 10.78 -4.13
N GLU A 220 10.09 10.75 -5.29
CA GLU A 220 10.37 9.77 -6.35
C GLU A 220 11.16 10.41 -7.50
N GLY A 221 11.46 11.70 -7.39
CA GLY A 221 12.14 12.53 -8.37
C GLY A 221 13.57 12.91 -7.99
N ASP A 222 13.80 14.20 -7.79
CA ASP A 222 15.14 14.75 -7.59
C ASP A 222 15.82 14.22 -6.34
N ASP A 223 15.08 14.01 -5.25
CA ASP A 223 15.58 13.53 -3.97
C ASP A 223 15.33 12.04 -3.73
N LEU A 224 15.05 11.26 -4.80
CA LEU A 224 14.75 9.83 -4.71
C LEU A 224 15.75 9.07 -3.82
N LEU A 225 17.05 9.32 -3.98
CA LEU A 225 18.06 8.56 -3.24
C LEU A 225 18.06 8.89 -1.75
N ALA A 226 17.86 10.16 -1.39
CA ALA A 226 17.72 10.58 0.01
C ALA A 226 16.44 9.99 0.63
N ALA A 227 15.32 9.96 -0.12
CA ALA A 227 14.07 9.36 0.34
C ALA A 227 14.17 7.83 0.51
N VAL A 228 14.95 7.15 -0.33
CA VAL A 228 15.25 5.72 -0.15
C VAL A 228 16.10 5.49 1.08
N ASP A 229 17.13 6.31 1.31
CA ASP A 229 17.98 6.20 2.50
C ASP A 229 17.16 6.49 3.77
N GLU A 230 16.27 7.50 3.78
CA GLU A 230 15.31 7.78 4.88
C GLU A 230 14.51 6.53 5.26
N ALA A 231 13.91 5.87 4.28
CA ALA A 231 13.09 4.67 4.52
C ALA A 231 13.92 3.49 5.03
N LEU A 232 15.13 3.27 4.50
CA LEU A 232 16.02 2.19 4.93
C LEU A 232 16.61 2.44 6.32
N ASP A 233 16.93 3.69 6.66
CA ASP A 233 17.39 4.08 7.98
C ASP A 233 16.27 3.89 9.03
N LEU A 234 15.03 4.27 8.70
CA LEU A 234 13.88 3.97 9.54
C LEU A 234 13.73 2.46 9.79
N GLY A 235 13.88 1.65 8.74
CA GLY A 235 13.83 0.19 8.85
C GLY A 235 14.87 -0.36 9.82
N ARG A 236 16.09 0.19 9.80
CA ARG A 236 17.17 -0.16 10.74
C ARG A 236 16.82 0.27 12.16
N ASP A 237 16.44 1.53 12.34
CA ASP A 237 16.35 2.16 13.66
C ASP A 237 15.11 1.71 14.43
N ALA A 238 14.01 1.41 13.73
CA ALA A 238 12.80 0.84 14.31
C ALA A 238 12.79 -0.70 14.34
N ASP A 239 13.73 -1.38 13.67
CA ASP A 239 13.75 -2.84 13.47
C ASP A 239 12.45 -3.35 12.82
N VAL A 240 12.11 -2.76 11.67
CA VAL A 240 10.93 -3.13 10.88
C VAL A 240 11.31 -3.49 9.44
N ALA A 241 10.56 -4.41 8.84
CA ALA A 241 10.67 -4.70 7.41
C ALA A 241 10.12 -3.54 6.60
N VAL A 242 10.88 -3.08 5.60
CA VAL A 242 10.53 -1.95 4.73
C VAL A 242 10.05 -2.44 3.37
N GLN A 243 8.92 -1.91 2.91
CA GLN A 243 8.41 -2.03 1.55
C GLN A 243 8.43 -0.65 0.90
N LEU A 244 9.29 -0.48 -0.10
CA LEU A 244 9.30 0.72 -0.93
C LEU A 244 8.19 0.59 -1.97
N SER A 245 7.15 1.39 -1.82
CA SER A 245 5.94 1.34 -2.64
C SER A 245 6.21 1.82 -4.06
N HIS A 246 5.64 1.12 -5.08
CA HIS A 246 5.65 1.50 -6.50
C HIS A 246 6.98 2.14 -6.94
N HIS A 247 8.09 1.51 -6.59
CA HIS A 247 9.44 2.03 -6.72
C HIS A 247 9.76 2.44 -8.17
N LYS A 248 10.09 3.69 -8.36
CA LYS A 248 10.42 4.29 -9.65
C LYS A 248 11.33 5.51 -9.50
N ALA A 249 11.85 5.98 -10.62
CA ALA A 249 12.50 7.30 -10.74
C ALA A 249 11.64 8.19 -11.66
N ALA A 250 10.87 9.08 -11.07
CA ALA A 250 9.97 9.97 -11.77
C ALA A 250 10.74 11.12 -12.47
N GLY A 251 10.30 11.48 -13.68
CA GLY A 251 10.93 12.49 -14.53
C GLY A 251 12.17 11.99 -15.27
N LYS A 252 12.29 12.32 -16.55
CA LYS A 252 13.35 11.81 -17.47
C LYS A 252 14.76 12.03 -16.93
N LYS A 253 15.02 13.19 -16.29
CA LYS A 253 16.32 13.53 -15.68
C LYS A 253 16.74 12.58 -14.54
N ASN A 254 15.80 11.85 -13.97
CA ASN A 254 15.99 10.97 -12.81
C ASN A 254 16.11 9.48 -13.16
N TRP A 255 15.80 9.06 -14.37
CA TRP A 255 15.70 7.64 -14.73
C TRP A 255 16.93 6.81 -14.36
N GLY A 256 18.13 7.35 -14.51
CA GLY A 256 19.38 6.69 -14.12
C GLY A 256 19.52 6.42 -12.60
N LYS A 257 18.72 7.07 -11.76
CA LYS A 257 18.79 6.90 -10.29
C LYS A 257 18.25 5.56 -9.83
N VAL A 258 17.39 4.88 -10.62
CA VAL A 258 16.79 3.60 -10.24
C VAL A 258 17.85 2.52 -9.94
N HIS A 259 18.94 2.48 -10.70
CA HIS A 259 20.02 1.52 -10.44
C HIS A 259 20.68 1.78 -9.09
N ARG A 260 20.94 3.04 -8.76
CA ARG A 260 21.56 3.45 -7.49
C ARG A 260 20.64 3.16 -6.29
N SER A 261 19.34 3.34 -6.44
CA SER A 261 18.37 3.02 -5.39
C SER A 261 18.23 1.51 -5.18
N LEU A 262 18.24 0.71 -6.24
CA LEU A 262 18.28 -0.76 -6.13
C LEU A 262 19.57 -1.24 -5.46
N ASP A 263 20.72 -0.62 -5.76
CA ASP A 263 21.98 -0.88 -5.07
C ASP A 263 21.91 -0.53 -3.56
N ALA A 264 21.20 0.56 -3.20
CA ALA A 264 20.98 0.93 -1.80
C ALA A 264 20.16 -0.14 -1.06
N ILE A 265 19.09 -0.63 -1.66
CA ILE A 265 18.27 -1.74 -1.15
C ILE A 265 19.14 -3.01 -0.97
N ALA A 266 19.94 -3.36 -1.97
CA ALA A 266 20.83 -4.52 -1.90
C ALA A 266 21.86 -4.40 -0.76
N ARG A 267 22.46 -3.21 -0.59
CA ARG A 267 23.38 -2.94 0.53
C ARG A 267 22.67 -3.01 1.89
N ALA A 268 21.44 -2.52 2.00
CA ALA A 268 20.66 -2.60 3.22
C ALA A 268 20.38 -4.06 3.60
N ARG A 269 19.96 -4.88 2.63
CA ARG A 269 19.78 -6.34 2.82
C ARG A 269 21.05 -7.04 3.27
N ALA A 270 22.20 -6.69 2.69
CA ALA A 270 23.49 -7.26 3.10
C ALA A 270 23.88 -6.88 4.55
N ARG A 271 23.30 -5.82 5.10
CA ARG A 271 23.46 -5.39 6.51
C ARG A 271 22.37 -5.92 7.44
N GLY A 272 21.49 -6.81 6.94
CA GLY A 272 20.45 -7.45 7.73
C GLY A 272 19.11 -6.71 7.78
N ILE A 273 18.96 -5.60 7.05
CA ILE A 273 17.67 -4.89 6.96
C ILE A 273 16.77 -5.63 5.97
N THR A 274 15.57 -6.01 6.41
CA THR A 274 14.56 -6.57 5.51
C THR A 274 13.96 -5.44 4.68
N ALA A 275 14.32 -5.35 3.40
CA ALA A 275 13.84 -4.31 2.50
C ALA A 275 13.40 -4.91 1.17
N ASN A 276 12.22 -4.52 0.71
CA ASN A 276 11.63 -4.92 -0.56
C ASN A 276 11.07 -3.69 -1.29
N ALA A 277 10.71 -3.90 -2.55
CA ALA A 277 10.03 -2.89 -3.36
C ALA A 277 8.98 -3.58 -4.23
N ASP A 278 7.89 -2.90 -4.50
CA ASP A 278 6.94 -3.26 -5.54
C ASP A 278 7.05 -2.30 -6.72
N ALA A 279 6.51 -2.69 -7.87
CA ALA A 279 6.45 -1.87 -9.06
C ALA A 279 5.25 -2.31 -9.91
N TYR A 280 4.63 -1.39 -10.59
CA TYR A 280 3.59 -1.69 -11.58
C TYR A 280 4.20 -1.80 -12.98
N PRO A 281 3.63 -2.61 -13.87
CA PRO A 281 4.18 -2.86 -15.21
C PRO A 281 3.72 -1.81 -16.24
N TYR A 282 3.67 -0.53 -15.87
CA TYR A 282 3.20 0.56 -16.71
C TYR A 282 4.23 1.67 -16.77
N VAL A 283 4.22 2.44 -17.88
CA VAL A 283 5.06 3.63 -18.08
C VAL A 283 4.37 4.93 -17.66
N ALA A 284 3.17 4.82 -17.07
CA ALA A 284 2.40 5.92 -16.53
C ALA A 284 2.13 5.69 -15.05
N MET A 285 1.97 6.75 -14.28
CA MET A 285 1.53 6.72 -12.88
C MET A 285 0.22 7.48 -12.75
N TRP A 286 -0.55 7.13 -11.72
CA TRP A 286 -1.77 7.83 -11.34
C TRP A 286 -1.63 8.31 -9.89
N THR A 287 -2.00 9.56 -9.64
CA THR A 287 -1.97 10.18 -8.31
C THR A 287 -2.94 11.36 -8.25
N ASP A 288 -3.13 11.91 -7.06
CA ASP A 288 -3.98 13.08 -6.86
C ASP A 288 -3.35 14.33 -7.49
N LEU A 289 -4.19 15.17 -8.09
CA LEU A 289 -3.74 16.38 -8.81
C LEU A 289 -3.07 17.42 -7.90
N ASP A 290 -3.40 17.43 -6.61
CA ASP A 290 -2.79 18.33 -5.62
C ASP A 290 -1.31 18.06 -5.39
N THR A 291 -0.81 16.86 -5.73
CA THR A 291 0.62 16.51 -5.63
C THR A 291 1.51 17.30 -6.58
N ILE A 292 0.93 17.89 -7.64
CA ILE A 292 1.68 18.77 -8.54
C ILE A 292 1.82 20.19 -8.00
N LEU A 293 0.99 20.59 -7.02
CA LEU A 293 1.04 21.93 -6.46
C LEU A 293 2.34 22.13 -5.66
N PRO A 294 2.93 23.35 -5.71
CA PRO A 294 3.99 23.72 -4.81
C PRO A 294 3.58 23.55 -3.34
N GLU A 295 4.52 23.18 -2.49
CA GLU A 295 4.25 22.84 -1.08
C GLU A 295 3.48 23.95 -0.34
N ASP A 296 3.91 25.19 -0.51
CA ASP A 296 3.29 26.37 0.12
C ASP A 296 1.85 26.62 -0.36
N ALA A 297 1.46 26.13 -1.55
CA ALA A 297 0.09 26.19 -2.01
C ALA A 297 -0.88 25.29 -1.21
N SER A 298 -0.35 24.26 -0.56
CA SER A 298 -1.13 23.31 0.26
C SER A 298 -1.19 23.68 1.75
N HIS A 299 -0.49 24.74 2.18
CA HIS A 299 -0.49 25.18 3.57
C HIS A 299 -1.88 25.57 4.07
N GLY A 300 -2.24 25.18 5.30
CA GLY A 300 -3.54 25.44 5.91
C GLY A 300 -4.62 24.42 5.51
N GLY A 301 -4.25 23.34 4.82
CA GLY A 301 -5.14 22.25 4.45
C GLY A 301 -5.98 22.52 3.19
N ARG A 302 -6.88 21.59 2.91
CA ARG A 302 -7.62 21.54 1.64
C ARG A 302 -8.46 22.80 1.35
N GLU A 303 -9.21 23.30 2.34
CA GLU A 303 -10.07 24.48 2.14
C GLU A 303 -9.23 25.72 1.80
N ALA A 304 -8.13 25.95 2.51
CA ALA A 304 -7.23 27.04 2.23
C ALA A 304 -6.57 26.91 0.84
N THR A 305 -6.25 25.70 0.41
CA THR A 305 -5.77 25.42 -0.95
C THR A 305 -6.83 25.77 -2.00
N LEU A 306 -8.08 25.35 -1.79
CA LEU A 306 -9.19 25.67 -2.70
C LEU A 306 -9.48 27.17 -2.76
N GLU A 307 -9.37 27.89 -1.64
CA GLU A 307 -9.52 29.36 -1.61
C GLU A 307 -8.41 30.03 -2.46
N ARG A 308 -7.16 29.59 -2.32
CA ARG A 308 -6.03 30.09 -3.15
C ARG A 308 -6.26 29.84 -4.63
N LEU A 309 -6.76 28.65 -5.00
CA LEU A 309 -7.05 28.29 -6.38
C LEU A 309 -8.26 29.04 -6.97
N ARG A 310 -9.19 29.51 -6.13
CA ARG A 310 -10.33 30.36 -6.53
C ARG A 310 -9.96 31.82 -6.70
N ASP A 311 -8.90 32.27 -6.01
CA ASP A 311 -8.40 33.64 -6.19
C ASP A 311 -7.64 33.78 -7.52
N PRO A 312 -8.10 34.62 -8.47
CA PRO A 312 -7.53 34.66 -9.82
C PRO A 312 -6.05 35.05 -9.87
N GLU A 313 -5.61 35.96 -8.98
CA GLU A 313 -4.21 36.43 -8.97
C GLU A 313 -3.29 35.30 -8.47
N THR A 314 -3.66 34.64 -7.40
CA THR A 314 -2.94 33.50 -6.83
C THR A 314 -2.94 32.32 -7.79
N ALA A 315 -4.06 32.00 -8.42
CA ALA A 315 -4.15 30.91 -9.39
C ALA A 315 -3.23 31.12 -10.59
N VAL A 316 -3.16 32.35 -11.13
CA VAL A 316 -2.24 32.70 -12.23
C VAL A 316 -0.78 32.60 -11.76
N ALA A 317 -0.45 33.08 -10.57
CA ALA A 317 0.92 32.97 -10.03
C ALA A 317 1.36 31.53 -9.85
N LEU A 318 0.49 30.67 -9.30
CA LEU A 318 0.73 29.23 -9.17
C LEU A 318 0.89 28.54 -10.54
N ALA A 319 0.02 28.86 -11.51
CA ALA A 319 0.11 28.30 -12.86
C ALA A 319 1.43 28.66 -13.56
N LEU A 320 1.88 29.92 -13.44
CA LEU A 320 3.17 30.37 -13.98
C LEU A 320 4.35 29.67 -13.30
N ARG A 321 4.30 29.51 -11.99
CA ARG A 321 5.33 28.79 -11.22
C ARG A 321 5.41 27.33 -11.65
N LEU A 322 4.28 26.62 -11.72
CA LEU A 322 4.21 25.24 -12.18
C LEU A 322 4.74 25.11 -13.62
N GLN A 323 4.38 26.04 -14.50
CA GLN A 323 4.85 26.04 -15.89
C GLN A 323 6.38 26.18 -15.97
N LEU A 324 7.00 26.96 -15.09
CA LEU A 324 8.46 27.11 -15.03
C LEU A 324 9.15 25.88 -14.42
N GLU A 325 8.59 25.31 -13.38
CA GLU A 325 9.17 24.19 -12.63
C GLU A 325 9.01 22.86 -13.37
N ARG A 326 7.94 22.67 -14.19
CA ARG A 326 7.55 21.42 -14.84
C ARG A 326 7.35 21.53 -16.36
N ALA A 327 7.98 22.50 -17.00
CA ALA A 327 7.77 22.81 -18.43
C ALA A 327 7.88 21.57 -19.34
N ASP A 328 8.80 20.65 -19.01
CA ASP A 328 9.07 19.46 -19.81
C ASP A 328 8.12 18.28 -19.49
N GLU A 329 7.28 18.40 -18.45
CA GLU A 329 6.41 17.30 -17.96
C GLU A 329 4.94 17.48 -18.34
N TRP A 330 4.50 18.71 -18.71
CA TRP A 330 3.08 18.99 -19.00
C TRP A 330 2.47 18.15 -20.12
N HIS A 331 3.26 17.76 -21.09
CA HIS A 331 2.79 16.92 -22.20
C HIS A 331 2.48 15.48 -21.78
N ASP A 332 3.00 15.06 -20.63
CA ASP A 332 2.90 13.70 -20.13
C ASP A 332 1.80 13.58 -19.05
N ILE A 333 1.14 14.71 -18.64
CA ILE A 333 0.05 14.72 -17.67
C ILE A 333 -1.28 14.56 -18.41
N GLN A 334 -2.03 13.50 -18.05
CA GLN A 334 -3.40 13.26 -18.49
C GLN A 334 -4.34 13.47 -17.31
N ILE A 335 -5.40 14.24 -17.51
CA ILE A 335 -6.43 14.55 -16.51
C ILE A 335 -7.72 13.83 -16.88
#